data_46595f7e03bee8af34695a4d4849332d
#
_entry.id   46595f7e03bee8af34695a4d4849332d
#
_cell.length_a   1.000
_cell.length_b   1.000
_cell.length_c   1.000
_cell.angle_alpha   90.00
_cell.angle_beta   90.00
_cell.angle_gamma   90.00
#
_symmetry.space_group_name_H-M   'P 1'
#
loop_
_entity.id
_entity.type
_entity.pdbx_description
1 polymer ?
#
loop_
_entity_poly.entity_id
_entity_poly.type
_entity_poly.pdbx_seq_one_letter_code
_entity_poly.pdbx_strand_id
1 'polypeptide(L)'
;LLTGPASAAEVPDPAIQAKAALLVDANTGRMVYGKNEHEELYPASLTKIMTALLTLEAVDSGQLSMDQPITVTESALEGLAADGSTAGIRAGEVLTVEQLLECMLIVSANEACNILAEQVSGSVDAFVGAMNEKAAALGCENTHFVNTTGLHDSQHYTSAWDLYLITAEALN
;
A
#
# COMPACT_ATOMS: atom_id res chain seq x y z
N LEU A 1 13.22 8.06 49.55
CA LEU A 1 12.89 8.89 48.40
C LEU A 1 12.03 8.04 47.46
N LEU A 2 10.72 8.27 47.48
CA LEU A 2 9.75 7.65 46.58
C LEU A 2 9.72 8.48 45.28
N THR A 3 10.35 8.01 44.21
CA THR A 3 10.13 8.53 42.86
C THR A 3 8.80 7.96 42.37
N GLY A 4 7.75 8.76 42.41
CA GLY A 4 6.49 8.42 41.77
C GLY A 4 6.69 8.27 40.27
N PRO A 5 5.84 7.48 39.57
CA PRO A 5 5.93 7.35 38.12
C PRO A 5 5.75 8.76 37.51
N ALA A 6 6.67 9.16 36.63
CA ALA A 6 6.52 10.37 35.84
C ALA A 6 5.23 10.20 35.01
N SER A 7 4.25 11.07 35.26
CA SER A 7 3.05 11.14 34.41
C SER A 7 3.53 11.51 33.00
N ALA A 8 3.27 10.65 32.03
CA ALA A 8 3.44 11.02 30.63
C ALA A 8 2.60 12.29 30.38
N ALA A 9 3.23 13.34 29.86
CA ALA A 9 2.49 14.53 29.48
C ALA A 9 1.45 14.14 28.43
N GLU A 10 0.17 14.41 28.73
CA GLU A 10 -0.91 14.18 27.80
C GLU A 10 -0.69 15.07 26.57
N VAL A 11 -0.52 14.47 25.41
CA VAL A 11 -0.38 15.22 24.15
C VAL A 11 -1.72 15.88 23.87
N PRO A 12 -1.81 17.21 23.74
CA PRO A 12 -3.07 17.90 23.45
C PRO A 12 -3.68 17.33 22.15
N ASP A 13 -5.01 17.14 22.14
CA ASP A 13 -5.71 16.74 20.92
C ASP A 13 -5.47 17.80 19.81
N PRO A 14 -4.81 17.44 18.70
CA PRO A 14 -4.53 18.37 17.61
C PRO A 14 -5.79 18.74 16.81
N ALA A 15 -6.97 18.31 17.22
CA ALA A 15 -8.27 18.57 16.59
C ALA A 15 -8.30 18.23 15.08
N ILE A 16 -7.69 17.11 14.71
CA ILE A 16 -7.62 16.62 13.32
C ILE A 16 -9.02 16.31 12.78
N GLN A 17 -9.37 16.87 11.62
CA GLN A 17 -10.70 16.70 11.00
C GLN A 17 -10.87 15.37 10.28
N ALA A 18 -9.80 14.57 10.03
CA ALA A 18 -9.91 13.25 9.42
C ALA A 18 -10.76 12.30 10.29
N LYS A 19 -11.38 11.29 9.66
CA LYS A 19 -12.15 10.24 10.35
C LYS A 19 -11.24 9.41 11.26
N ALA A 20 -10.07 9.02 10.76
CA ALA A 20 -9.02 8.36 11.53
C ALA A 20 -7.70 9.10 11.36
N ALA A 21 -6.83 9.04 12.35
CA ALA A 21 -5.48 9.59 12.29
C ALA A 21 -4.57 8.84 13.26
N LEU A 22 -3.31 8.73 12.88
CA LEU A 22 -2.29 8.07 13.68
C LEU A 22 -0.96 8.82 13.55
N LEU A 23 -0.27 9.02 14.67
CA LEU A 23 1.09 9.50 14.73
C LEU A 23 1.93 8.52 15.54
N VAL A 24 2.96 7.98 14.92
CA VAL A 24 3.89 7.03 15.54
C VAL A 24 5.31 7.56 15.45
N ASP A 25 6.06 7.42 16.52
CA ASP A 25 7.50 7.62 16.50
C ASP A 25 8.13 6.42 15.75
N ALA A 26 8.64 6.66 14.54
CA ALA A 26 9.16 5.62 13.67
C ALA A 26 10.40 4.90 14.25
N ASN A 27 11.17 5.53 15.16
CA ASN A 27 12.34 4.89 15.75
C ASN A 27 11.98 3.91 16.87
N THR A 28 10.87 4.16 17.56
CA THR A 28 10.49 3.38 18.76
C THR A 28 9.22 2.56 18.55
N GLY A 29 8.49 2.76 17.46
CA GLY A 29 7.18 2.17 17.23
C GLY A 29 6.09 2.67 18.20
N ARG A 30 6.39 3.70 19.02
CA ARG A 30 5.45 4.19 20.02
C ARG A 30 4.41 5.11 19.40
N MET A 31 3.15 4.76 19.59
CA MET A 31 2.04 5.65 19.25
C MET A 31 2.09 6.92 20.11
N VAL A 32 2.11 8.08 19.46
CA VAL A 32 2.10 9.41 20.06
C VAL A 32 0.68 9.99 20.09
N TYR A 33 -0.09 9.74 19.03
CA TYR A 33 -1.48 10.15 18.91
C TYR A 33 -2.25 9.11 18.09
N GLY A 34 -3.48 8.83 18.47
CA GLY A 34 -4.40 7.95 17.75
C GLY A 34 -5.82 8.49 17.81
N LYS A 35 -6.53 8.41 16.71
CA LYS A 35 -7.96 8.72 16.57
C LYS A 35 -8.57 7.68 15.66
N ASN A 36 -9.46 6.84 16.17
CA ASN A 36 -10.11 5.76 15.42
C ASN A 36 -9.10 4.93 14.59
N GLU A 37 -7.93 4.70 15.15
CA GLU A 37 -6.78 4.12 14.43
C GLU A 37 -7.01 2.71 13.94
N HIS A 38 -7.98 1.99 14.52
CA HIS A 38 -8.39 0.63 14.14
C HIS A 38 -9.72 0.60 13.35
N GLU A 39 -10.32 1.76 13.05
CA GLU A 39 -11.55 1.82 12.26
C GLU A 39 -11.27 1.39 10.82
N GLU A 40 -12.08 0.45 10.31
CA GLU A 40 -12.03 0.02 8.90
C GLU A 40 -12.51 1.14 7.98
N LEU A 41 -11.64 1.62 7.12
CA LEU A 41 -11.91 2.68 6.16
C LEU A 41 -11.41 2.28 4.78
N TYR A 42 -11.99 2.89 3.76
CA TYR A 42 -11.57 2.67 2.37
C TYR A 42 -10.25 3.40 2.07
N PRO A 43 -9.16 2.67 1.74
CA PRO A 43 -7.84 3.28 1.58
C PRO A 43 -7.68 4.08 0.29
N ALA A 44 -8.51 3.84 -0.72
CA ALA A 44 -8.29 4.36 -2.06
C ALA A 44 -6.84 4.08 -2.52
N SER A 45 -6.17 5.05 -3.16
CA SER A 45 -4.81 4.87 -3.69
C SER A 45 -3.72 4.60 -2.65
N LEU A 46 -4.01 4.69 -1.35
CA LEU A 46 -3.06 4.23 -0.32
C LEU A 46 -2.80 2.72 -0.41
N THR A 47 -3.69 1.96 -1.02
CA THR A 47 -3.49 0.55 -1.40
C THR A 47 -2.17 0.32 -2.15
N LYS A 48 -1.74 1.28 -2.97
CA LYS A 48 -0.53 1.20 -3.79
C LYS A 48 0.76 1.12 -2.98
N ILE A 49 0.72 1.45 -1.70
CA ILE A 49 1.85 1.22 -0.78
C ILE A 49 2.11 -0.29 -0.65
N MET A 50 1.06 -1.11 -0.48
CA MET A 50 1.19 -2.57 -0.45
C MET A 50 1.64 -3.12 -1.81
N THR A 51 1.13 -2.57 -2.92
CA THR A 51 1.56 -2.97 -4.27
C THR A 51 3.05 -2.66 -4.49
N ALA A 52 3.52 -1.49 -4.04
CA ALA A 52 4.92 -1.13 -4.09
C ALA A 52 5.79 -2.04 -3.21
N LEU A 53 5.36 -2.30 -1.97
CA LEU A 53 6.08 -3.17 -1.03
C LEU A 53 6.35 -4.55 -1.65
N LEU A 54 5.32 -5.24 -2.14
CA LEU A 54 5.50 -6.57 -2.74
C LEU A 54 6.34 -6.54 -4.02
N THR A 55 6.24 -5.47 -4.81
CA THR A 55 7.09 -5.30 -5.99
C THR A 55 8.56 -5.13 -5.60
N LEU A 56 8.85 -4.32 -4.59
CA LEU A 56 10.21 -4.10 -4.09
C LEU A 56 10.79 -5.34 -3.43
N GLU A 57 9.98 -6.11 -2.69
CA GLU A 57 10.40 -7.42 -2.17
C GLU A 57 10.77 -8.41 -3.30
N ALA A 58 10.05 -8.38 -4.42
CA ALA A 58 10.40 -9.18 -5.59
C ALA A 58 11.73 -8.72 -6.23
N VAL A 59 12.03 -7.43 -6.17
CA VAL A 59 13.34 -6.89 -6.61
C VAL A 59 14.44 -7.31 -5.63
N ASP A 60 14.25 -7.16 -4.34
CA ASP A 60 15.25 -7.48 -3.32
C ASP A 60 15.57 -8.98 -3.26
N SER A 61 14.58 -9.83 -3.53
CA SER A 61 14.79 -11.28 -3.67
C SER A 61 15.47 -11.70 -4.98
N GLY A 62 15.64 -10.77 -5.94
CA GLY A 62 16.20 -11.04 -7.26
C GLY A 62 15.22 -11.71 -8.24
N GLN A 63 13.93 -11.78 -7.91
CA GLN A 63 12.87 -12.24 -8.81
C GLN A 63 12.66 -11.26 -9.96
N LEU A 64 12.77 -9.96 -9.69
CA LEU A 64 12.74 -8.86 -10.65
C LEU A 64 14.02 -8.03 -10.56
N SER A 65 14.28 -7.16 -11.54
CA SER A 65 15.24 -6.07 -11.38
C SER A 65 14.62 -4.74 -11.80
N MET A 66 15.08 -3.63 -11.23
CA MET A 66 14.52 -2.30 -11.48
C MET A 66 14.57 -1.90 -12.96
N ASP A 67 15.62 -2.31 -13.65
CA ASP A 67 15.85 -2.05 -15.08
C ASP A 67 15.25 -3.13 -16.01
N GLN A 68 14.56 -4.15 -15.46
CA GLN A 68 13.95 -5.21 -16.24
C GLN A 68 12.86 -4.63 -17.16
N PRO A 69 12.96 -4.84 -18.50
CA PRO A 69 11.92 -4.41 -19.42
C PRO A 69 10.70 -5.33 -19.32
N ILE A 70 9.53 -4.73 -19.18
CA ILE A 70 8.24 -5.40 -19.12
C ILE A 70 7.42 -4.98 -20.33
N THR A 71 6.96 -5.96 -21.11
CA THR A 71 5.99 -5.71 -22.17
C THR A 71 4.59 -5.75 -21.59
N VAL A 72 3.85 -4.66 -21.74
CA VAL A 72 2.49 -4.52 -21.23
C VAL A 72 1.53 -5.45 -21.96
N THR A 73 0.82 -6.28 -21.22
CA THR A 73 -0.20 -7.20 -21.71
C THR A 73 -1.56 -6.52 -21.83
N GLU A 74 -2.46 -7.04 -22.64
CA GLU A 74 -3.86 -6.56 -22.64
C GLU A 74 -4.58 -6.93 -21.32
N SER A 75 -4.27 -8.10 -20.75
CA SER A 75 -4.86 -8.57 -19.49
C SER A 75 -4.61 -7.62 -18.31
N ALA A 76 -3.42 -7.02 -18.23
CA ALA A 76 -3.10 -6.05 -17.18
C ALA A 76 -3.94 -4.75 -17.27
N LEU A 77 -4.51 -4.47 -18.42
CA LEU A 77 -5.37 -3.30 -18.66
C LEU A 77 -6.86 -3.60 -18.49
N GLU A 78 -7.23 -4.86 -18.27
CA GLU A 78 -8.62 -5.24 -18.04
C GLU A 78 -9.12 -4.80 -16.65
N GLY A 79 -10.41 -4.53 -16.54
CA GLY A 79 -11.06 -4.20 -15.27
C GLY A 79 -10.71 -2.82 -14.69
N LEU A 80 -9.93 -2.01 -15.40
CA LEU A 80 -9.60 -0.66 -14.97
C LEU A 80 -10.80 0.29 -15.17
N ALA A 81 -11.04 1.16 -14.17
CA ALA A 81 -12.09 2.17 -14.27
C ALA A 81 -11.72 3.22 -15.32
N ALA A 82 -12.68 3.57 -16.19
CA ALA A 82 -12.45 4.52 -17.27
C ALA A 82 -12.09 5.94 -16.80
N ASP A 83 -12.51 6.30 -15.58
CA ASP A 83 -12.23 7.57 -14.91
C ASP A 83 -11.12 7.44 -13.84
N GLY A 84 -10.44 6.29 -13.79
CA GLY A 84 -9.33 6.05 -12.86
C GLY A 84 -8.08 6.83 -13.22
N SER A 85 -7.18 6.98 -12.24
CA SER A 85 -5.86 7.57 -12.45
C SER A 85 -5.05 6.72 -13.42
N THR A 86 -4.41 7.35 -14.42
CA THR A 86 -3.69 6.67 -15.50
C THR A 86 -2.45 7.47 -15.92
N ALA A 87 -1.40 6.79 -16.34
CA ALA A 87 -0.27 7.35 -17.06
C ALA A 87 -0.46 7.23 -18.60
N GLY A 88 -1.56 6.60 -19.04
CA GLY A 88 -1.87 6.38 -20.45
C GLY A 88 -1.09 5.24 -21.09
N ILE A 89 -0.61 4.29 -20.29
CA ILE A 89 0.14 3.11 -20.74
C ILE A 89 -0.77 2.20 -21.58
N ARG A 90 -0.23 1.67 -22.68
CA ARG A 90 -0.98 0.85 -23.64
C ARG A 90 -0.36 -0.53 -23.79
N ALA A 91 -1.18 -1.48 -24.18
CA ALA A 91 -0.71 -2.83 -24.52
C ALA A 91 0.37 -2.78 -25.61
N GLY A 92 1.40 -3.60 -25.45
CA GLY A 92 2.56 -3.66 -26.31
C GLY A 92 3.66 -2.62 -26.04
N GLU A 93 3.42 -1.63 -25.18
CA GLU A 93 4.48 -0.75 -24.69
C GLU A 93 5.47 -1.52 -23.81
N VAL A 94 6.69 -1.03 -23.73
CA VAL A 94 7.76 -1.62 -22.91
C VAL A 94 8.24 -0.57 -21.93
N LEU A 95 8.07 -0.86 -20.64
CA LEU A 95 8.54 -0.03 -19.54
C LEU A 95 9.39 -0.87 -18.57
N THR A 96 10.32 -0.23 -17.86
CA THR A 96 11.04 -0.91 -16.77
C THR A 96 10.20 -0.99 -15.51
N VAL A 97 10.59 -1.88 -14.58
CA VAL A 97 9.97 -1.95 -13.23
C VAL A 97 10.03 -0.59 -12.55
N GLU A 98 11.17 0.11 -12.63
CA GLU A 98 11.34 1.46 -12.07
C GLU A 98 10.34 2.45 -12.66
N GLN A 99 10.21 2.50 -14.00
CA GLN A 99 9.24 3.40 -14.65
C GLN A 99 7.79 3.10 -14.27
N LEU A 100 7.45 1.82 -14.11
CA LEU A 100 6.12 1.41 -13.65
C LEU A 100 5.86 1.84 -12.20
N LEU A 101 6.85 1.68 -11.31
CA LEU A 101 6.77 2.17 -9.94
C LEU A 101 6.62 3.70 -9.89
N GLU A 102 7.35 4.44 -10.72
CA GLU A 102 7.21 5.89 -10.85
C GLU A 102 5.81 6.29 -11.34
N CYS A 103 5.28 5.64 -12.39
CA CYS A 103 3.92 5.87 -12.87
C CYS A 103 2.88 5.59 -11.77
N MET A 104 3.04 4.50 -11.02
CA MET A 104 2.15 4.14 -9.92
C MET A 104 2.21 5.15 -8.77
N LEU A 105 3.40 5.53 -8.32
CA LEU A 105 3.56 6.32 -7.09
C LEU A 105 3.42 7.83 -7.32
N ILE A 106 3.78 8.36 -8.51
CA ILE A 106 3.76 9.80 -8.78
C ILE A 106 2.40 10.24 -9.32
N VAL A 107 1.87 9.55 -10.34
CA VAL A 107 0.59 9.90 -10.96
C VAL A 107 -0.55 8.94 -10.58
N SER A 108 -0.26 7.99 -9.69
CA SER A 108 -1.23 7.02 -9.20
C SER A 108 -1.82 6.12 -10.31
N ALA A 109 -1.04 5.81 -11.34
CA ALA A 109 -1.48 5.01 -12.49
C ALA A 109 -1.98 3.63 -12.07
N ASN A 110 -3.24 3.33 -12.35
CA ASN A 110 -3.88 2.06 -11.96
C ASN A 110 -3.36 0.89 -12.81
N GLU A 111 -3.14 1.14 -14.11
CA GLU A 111 -2.58 0.13 -15.02
C GLU A 111 -1.19 -0.34 -14.57
N ALA A 112 -0.36 0.57 -14.06
CA ALA A 112 0.97 0.22 -13.57
C ALA A 112 0.90 -0.78 -12.40
N CYS A 113 -0.13 -0.68 -11.53
CA CYS A 113 -0.35 -1.65 -10.44
C CYS A 113 -0.58 -3.06 -10.99
N ASN A 114 -1.48 -3.20 -11.97
CA ASN A 114 -1.82 -4.49 -12.53
C ASN A 114 -0.66 -5.09 -13.33
N ILE A 115 0.08 -4.25 -14.08
CA ILE A 115 1.27 -4.69 -14.83
C ILE A 115 2.32 -5.26 -13.86
N LEU A 116 2.62 -4.55 -12.76
CA LEU A 116 3.56 -5.02 -11.75
C LEU A 116 3.04 -6.28 -11.06
N ALA A 117 1.75 -6.35 -10.74
CA ALA A 117 1.14 -7.51 -10.13
C ALA A 117 1.26 -8.78 -10.98
N GLU A 118 1.05 -8.69 -12.30
CA GLU A 118 1.26 -9.81 -13.22
C GLU A 118 2.73 -10.26 -13.25
N GLN A 119 3.67 -9.33 -13.18
CA GLN A 119 5.10 -9.68 -13.20
C GLN A 119 5.55 -10.36 -11.91
N VAL A 120 5.02 -9.95 -10.76
CA VAL A 120 5.37 -10.52 -9.45
C VAL A 120 4.72 -11.87 -9.22
N SER A 121 3.42 -12.00 -9.53
CA SER A 121 2.61 -13.15 -9.12
C SER A 121 1.98 -13.93 -10.29
N GLY A 122 2.21 -13.52 -11.53
CA GLY A 122 1.67 -14.15 -12.73
C GLY A 122 0.22 -13.76 -13.05
N SER A 123 -0.51 -13.17 -12.10
CA SER A 123 -1.86 -12.61 -12.31
C SER A 123 -2.20 -11.60 -11.24
N VAL A 124 -3.15 -10.71 -11.53
CA VAL A 124 -3.69 -9.75 -10.55
C VAL A 124 -4.33 -10.47 -9.37
N ASP A 125 -5.10 -11.53 -9.60
CA ASP A 125 -5.76 -12.29 -8.52
C ASP A 125 -4.75 -12.96 -7.58
N ALA A 126 -3.70 -13.56 -8.12
CA ALA A 126 -2.64 -14.17 -7.31
C ALA A 126 -1.90 -13.11 -6.49
N PHE A 127 -1.67 -11.92 -7.06
CA PHE A 127 -1.05 -10.81 -6.36
C PHE A 127 -1.93 -10.27 -5.23
N VAL A 128 -3.23 -10.14 -5.43
CA VAL A 128 -4.19 -9.77 -4.37
C VAL A 128 -4.17 -10.79 -3.24
N GLY A 129 -4.06 -12.08 -3.55
CA GLY A 129 -3.82 -13.13 -2.55
C GLY A 129 -2.55 -12.83 -1.73
N ALA A 130 -1.44 -12.54 -2.40
CA ALA A 130 -0.17 -12.19 -1.74
C ALA A 130 -0.27 -10.91 -0.89
N MET A 131 -1.03 -9.89 -1.33
CA MET A 131 -1.29 -8.68 -0.54
C MET A 131 -1.96 -9.01 0.80
N ASN A 132 -2.97 -9.89 0.80
CA ASN A 132 -3.67 -10.30 2.01
C ASN A 132 -2.78 -11.17 2.91
N GLU A 133 -1.99 -12.08 2.33
CA GLU A 133 -1.01 -12.89 3.07
C GLU A 133 0.06 -11.99 3.74
N LYS A 134 0.58 -10.99 3.02
CA LYS A 134 1.55 -10.03 3.58
C LYS A 134 0.92 -9.20 4.69
N ALA A 135 -0.30 -8.69 4.51
CA ALA A 135 -1.02 -7.95 5.55
C ALA A 135 -1.17 -8.79 6.82
N ALA A 136 -1.59 -10.05 6.70
CA ALA A 136 -1.69 -10.96 7.84
C ALA A 136 -0.33 -11.22 8.51
N ALA A 137 0.74 -11.39 7.73
CA ALA A 137 2.10 -11.59 8.24
C ALA A 137 2.63 -10.36 9.01
N LEU A 138 2.21 -9.15 8.62
CA LEU A 138 2.53 -7.90 9.32
C LEU A 138 1.68 -7.66 10.57
N GLY A 139 0.68 -8.51 10.83
CA GLY A 139 -0.24 -8.36 11.97
C GLY A 139 -1.36 -7.36 11.73
N CYS A 140 -1.71 -7.08 10.48
CA CYS A 140 -2.86 -6.26 10.13
C CYS A 140 -4.16 -7.03 10.46
N GLU A 141 -4.97 -6.51 11.37
CA GLU A 141 -6.21 -7.16 11.81
C GLU A 141 -7.46 -6.58 11.14
N ASN A 142 -7.35 -5.38 10.56
CA ASN A 142 -8.46 -4.61 9.99
C ASN A 142 -8.18 -4.27 8.51
N THR A 143 -7.58 -5.21 7.78
CA THR A 143 -7.19 -4.99 6.37
C THR A 143 -7.64 -6.15 5.50
N HIS A 144 -8.27 -5.81 4.37
CA HIS A 144 -8.57 -6.76 3.31
C HIS A 144 -8.47 -6.07 1.96
N PHE A 145 -7.72 -6.67 1.04
CA PHE A 145 -7.52 -6.18 -0.32
C PHE A 145 -8.30 -7.05 -1.30
N VAL A 146 -8.98 -6.42 -2.28
CA VAL A 146 -9.66 -7.10 -3.40
C VAL A 146 -9.14 -6.62 -4.76
N ASN A 147 -8.28 -5.62 -4.78
CA ASN A 147 -7.59 -5.14 -5.99
C ASN A 147 -6.25 -4.49 -5.62
N THR A 148 -5.46 -4.20 -6.64
CA THR A 148 -4.09 -3.65 -6.53
C THR A 148 -4.05 -2.13 -6.47
N THR A 149 -5.16 -1.44 -6.75
CA THR A 149 -5.22 -0.01 -7.08
C THR A 149 -5.87 0.85 -6.01
N GLY A 150 -6.75 0.24 -5.19
CA GLY A 150 -7.63 0.92 -4.25
C GLY A 150 -8.94 1.41 -4.88
N LEU A 151 -9.31 0.88 -6.05
CA LEU A 151 -10.65 1.09 -6.59
C LEU A 151 -11.69 0.63 -5.56
N HIS A 152 -12.74 1.44 -5.38
CA HIS A 152 -13.72 1.20 -4.33
C HIS A 152 -14.42 -0.15 -4.46
N ASP A 153 -14.40 -0.90 -3.38
CA ASP A 153 -15.18 -2.09 -3.12
C ASP A 153 -15.50 -2.14 -1.62
N SER A 154 -16.68 -2.61 -1.24
CA SER A 154 -17.08 -2.71 0.17
C SER A 154 -16.23 -3.70 0.98
N GLN A 155 -15.56 -4.63 0.31
CA GLN A 155 -14.65 -5.60 0.92
C GLN A 155 -13.18 -5.15 0.86
N HIS A 156 -12.89 -3.93 0.36
CA HIS A 156 -11.55 -3.37 0.24
C HIS A 156 -11.36 -2.29 1.30
N TYR A 157 -10.75 -2.64 2.41
CA TYR A 157 -10.59 -1.76 3.57
C TYR A 157 -9.25 -1.94 4.26
N THR A 158 -8.87 -0.95 5.03
CA THR A 158 -7.73 -0.98 5.96
C THR A 158 -8.02 -0.03 7.15
N SER A 159 -7.15 -0.04 8.16
CA SER A 159 -7.15 0.92 9.25
C SER A 159 -5.91 1.82 9.21
N ALA A 160 -5.93 2.94 9.94
CA ALA A 160 -4.76 3.80 10.05
C ALA A 160 -3.57 3.07 10.72
N TRP A 161 -3.86 2.17 11.68
CA TRP A 161 -2.84 1.35 12.32
C TRP A 161 -2.23 0.34 11.35
N ASP A 162 -3.06 -0.40 10.62
CA ASP A 162 -2.56 -1.40 9.66
C ASP A 162 -1.78 -0.74 8.52
N LEU A 163 -2.26 0.43 8.04
CA LEU A 163 -1.54 1.19 7.03
C LEU A 163 -0.17 1.68 7.54
N TYR A 164 -0.06 2.00 8.83
CA TYR A 164 1.24 2.27 9.45
C TYR A 164 2.16 1.03 9.39
N LEU A 165 1.66 -0.16 9.75
CA LEU A 165 2.46 -1.39 9.70
C LEU A 165 2.99 -1.66 8.29
N ILE A 166 2.11 -1.55 7.28
CA ILE A 166 2.47 -1.73 5.87
C ILE A 166 3.49 -0.68 5.41
N THR A 167 3.28 0.59 5.79
CA THR A 167 4.18 1.68 5.41
C THR A 167 5.54 1.56 6.08
N ALA A 168 5.57 1.18 7.36
CA ALA A 168 6.82 0.98 8.09
C ALA A 168 7.67 -0.13 7.47
N GLU A 169 7.04 -1.23 7.05
CA GLU A 169 7.73 -2.31 6.32
C GLU A 169 8.25 -1.83 4.97
N ALA A 170 7.46 -1.06 4.22
CA ALA A 170 7.86 -0.56 2.90
C ALA A 170 9.02 0.46 2.94
N LEU A 171 9.32 1.03 4.09
CA LEU A 171 10.41 2.00 4.30
C LEU A 171 11.69 1.37 4.87
N ASN A 172 11.68 0.08 5.23
CA ASN A 172 12.84 -0.65 5.74
C ASN A 172 13.64 -1.30 4.61
#